data_1f7737c7719773649aa5e8acc91b76d4
#
_entry.id   1f7737c7719773649aa5e8acc91b76d4
#
_cell.length_a   1.000
_cell.length_b   1.000
_cell.length_c   1.000
_cell.angle_alpha   90.00
_cell.angle_beta   90.00
_cell.angle_gamma   90.00
#
_symmetry.space_group_name_H-M   'P 1'
#
loop_
_entity.id
_entity.type
_entity.pdbx_description
1 polymer ?
#
loop_
_entity_poly.entity_id
_entity_poly.type
_entity_poly.pdbx_seq_one_letter_code
_entity_poly.pdbx_strand_id
1 'polypeptide(L)'
;MTVRPFPPFSAPSAHLADRRGFTLIETLVALAVFSLVALTIIRLASENTRAAVHVENRLLAGIIAENVAVEAFASPNPPDRGLAQGVIDMAGRRWTWRRTVSPTDQPGLVRMDVAVLLEGRETAALTLVRDTGA
;
A
#
# COMPACT_ATOMS: atom_id res chain seq x y z
N MET A 1 25.04 78.67 -51.79
CA MET A 1 24.18 78.03 -50.73
C MET A 1 23.94 76.66 -51.21
N THR A 2 24.75 75.69 -50.76
CA THR A 2 24.81 74.32 -51.28
C THR A 2 23.97 73.44 -50.33
N VAL A 3 22.86 72.94 -50.87
CA VAL A 3 21.98 72.04 -50.14
C VAL A 3 22.54 70.61 -50.17
N ARG A 4 22.88 70.08 -49.03
CA ARG A 4 23.33 68.65 -48.91
C ARG A 4 22.13 67.74 -48.97
N PRO A 5 22.12 66.69 -49.78
CA PRO A 5 21.03 65.70 -49.77
C PRO A 5 21.12 64.82 -48.51
N PHE A 6 19.94 64.58 -47.90
CA PHE A 6 19.81 63.63 -46.79
C PHE A 6 20.10 62.20 -47.26
N PRO A 7 20.79 61.37 -46.44
CA PRO A 7 20.99 59.97 -46.74
C PRO A 7 19.66 59.23 -46.68
N PRO A 8 19.49 58.17 -47.51
CA PRO A 8 18.26 57.38 -47.52
C PRO A 8 18.12 56.62 -46.19
N PHE A 9 16.90 56.63 -45.63
CA PHE A 9 16.52 55.94 -44.44
C PHE A 9 16.58 54.42 -44.72
N SER A 10 17.57 53.72 -44.18
CA SER A 10 17.65 52.26 -44.22
C SER A 10 16.60 51.71 -43.27
N ALA A 11 15.55 51.13 -43.79
CA ALA A 11 14.59 50.38 -43.00
C ALA A 11 15.29 49.18 -42.36
N PRO A 12 15.09 48.90 -41.05
CA PRO A 12 15.61 47.69 -40.40
C PRO A 12 14.98 46.49 -41.10
N SER A 13 15.84 45.60 -41.63
CA SER A 13 15.42 44.30 -42.11
C SER A 13 14.69 43.53 -40.98
N ALA A 14 13.40 43.44 -41.12
CA ALA A 14 12.60 42.57 -40.25
C ALA A 14 13.13 41.17 -40.38
N HIS A 15 13.85 40.68 -39.37
CA HIS A 15 14.11 39.26 -39.22
C HIS A 15 12.73 38.56 -39.15
N LEU A 16 12.35 37.96 -40.28
CA LEU A 16 11.26 37.00 -40.31
C LEU A 16 11.68 35.90 -39.37
N ALA A 17 11.17 35.96 -38.12
CA ALA A 17 11.28 34.88 -37.18
C ALA A 17 10.79 33.61 -37.90
N ASP A 18 11.70 32.67 -38.05
CA ASP A 18 11.45 31.36 -38.68
C ASP A 18 10.31 30.69 -37.90
N ARG A 19 9.07 30.86 -38.36
CA ARG A 19 7.91 30.20 -37.83
C ARG A 19 7.91 28.76 -38.28
N ARG A 20 8.82 27.97 -37.74
CA ARG A 20 8.77 26.51 -37.85
C ARG A 20 7.56 26.03 -37.06
N GLY A 21 6.48 25.77 -37.77
CA GLY A 21 5.34 25.07 -37.18
C GLY A 21 5.74 23.63 -36.84
N PHE A 22 5.15 23.06 -35.80
CA PHE A 22 5.31 21.66 -35.44
C PHE A 22 4.89 20.77 -36.60
N THR A 23 5.68 19.76 -36.91
CA THR A 23 5.33 18.77 -37.94
C THR A 23 4.30 17.80 -37.35
N LEU A 24 3.45 17.21 -38.20
CA LEU A 24 2.45 16.23 -37.80
C LEU A 24 3.11 15.03 -37.07
N ILE A 25 4.27 14.60 -37.56
CA ILE A 25 5.04 13.49 -36.97
C ILE A 25 5.54 13.85 -35.56
N GLU A 26 5.93 15.07 -35.30
CA GLU A 26 6.42 15.55 -34.02
C GLU A 26 5.31 15.56 -32.98
N THR A 27 4.09 15.99 -33.37
CA THR A 27 2.93 15.93 -32.49
C THR A 27 2.51 14.49 -32.20
N LEU A 28 2.58 13.59 -33.17
CA LEU A 28 2.30 12.16 -32.96
C LEU A 28 3.28 11.51 -32.01
N VAL A 29 4.57 11.80 -32.17
CA VAL A 29 5.61 11.29 -31.26
C VAL A 29 5.41 11.84 -29.84
N ALA A 30 5.16 13.14 -29.71
CA ALA A 30 4.89 13.77 -28.43
C ALA A 30 3.68 13.15 -27.72
N LEU A 31 2.58 12.90 -28.43
CA LEU A 31 1.40 12.23 -27.92
C LEU A 31 1.69 10.78 -27.50
N ALA A 32 2.49 10.06 -28.27
CA ALA A 32 2.88 8.69 -27.92
C ALA A 32 3.72 8.66 -26.63
N VAL A 33 4.70 9.53 -26.49
CA VAL A 33 5.52 9.64 -25.28
C VAL A 33 4.66 10.06 -24.08
N PHE A 34 3.80 11.06 -24.27
CA PHE A 34 2.89 11.51 -23.20
C PHE A 34 1.96 10.38 -22.73
N SER A 35 1.41 9.60 -23.67
CA SER A 35 0.55 8.46 -23.35
C SER A 35 1.26 7.39 -22.53
N LEU A 36 2.52 7.09 -22.85
CA LEU A 36 3.34 6.14 -22.09
C LEU A 36 3.62 6.62 -20.68
N VAL A 37 3.95 7.90 -20.51
CA VAL A 37 4.17 8.51 -19.19
C VAL A 37 2.89 8.49 -18.36
N ALA A 38 1.76 8.90 -18.94
CA ALA A 38 0.46 8.90 -18.27
C ALA A 38 0.08 7.48 -17.78
N LEU A 39 0.25 6.48 -18.64
CA LEU A 39 -0.02 5.08 -18.29
C LEU A 39 0.86 4.59 -17.12
N THR A 40 2.13 4.99 -17.12
CA THR A 40 3.07 4.63 -16.04
C THR A 40 2.64 5.23 -14.70
N ILE A 41 2.22 6.49 -14.69
CA ILE A 41 1.73 7.16 -13.48
C ILE A 41 0.47 6.47 -12.93
N ILE A 42 -0.47 6.11 -13.80
CA ILE A 42 -1.69 5.40 -13.40
C ILE A 42 -1.37 4.04 -12.78
N ARG A 43 -0.45 3.28 -13.36
CA ARG A 43 0.00 2.00 -12.80
C ARG A 43 0.62 2.17 -11.42
N LEU A 44 1.53 3.13 -11.27
CA LEU A 44 2.18 3.41 -9.99
C LEU A 44 1.18 3.81 -8.90
N ALA A 45 0.20 4.65 -9.23
CA ALA A 45 -0.87 5.02 -8.30
C ALA A 45 -1.70 3.81 -7.85
N SER A 46 -2.01 2.89 -8.78
CA SER A 46 -2.75 1.67 -8.47
C SER A 46 -1.97 0.72 -7.55
N GLU A 47 -0.67 0.58 -7.77
CA GLU A 47 0.20 -0.25 -6.92
C GLU A 47 0.31 0.30 -5.51
N ASN A 48 0.46 1.62 -5.36
CA ASN A 48 0.51 2.29 -4.06
C ASN A 48 -0.79 2.08 -3.27
N THR A 49 -1.95 2.17 -3.94
CA THR A 49 -3.24 1.94 -3.29
C THR A 49 -3.38 0.49 -2.81
N ARG A 50 -2.97 -0.49 -3.60
CA ARG A 50 -2.99 -1.90 -3.19
C ARG A 50 -2.06 -2.17 -2.02
N ALA A 51 -0.87 -1.58 -2.03
CA ALA A 51 0.09 -1.70 -0.92
C ALA A 51 -0.49 -1.12 0.38
N ALA A 52 -1.13 0.04 0.34
CA ALA A 52 -1.78 0.66 1.49
C ALA A 52 -2.86 -0.24 2.09
N VAL A 53 -3.75 -0.80 1.26
CA VAL A 53 -4.80 -1.75 1.70
C VAL A 53 -4.19 -3.01 2.33
N HIS A 54 -3.08 -3.50 1.79
CA HIS A 54 -2.41 -4.68 2.34
C HIS A 54 -1.82 -4.41 3.74
N VAL A 55 -1.20 -3.25 3.92
CA VAL A 55 -0.66 -2.82 5.23
C VAL A 55 -1.79 -2.64 6.24
N GLU A 56 -2.88 -1.98 5.85
CA GLU A 56 -4.06 -1.82 6.71
C GLU A 56 -4.62 -3.16 7.17
N ASN A 57 -4.77 -4.12 6.25
CA ASN A 57 -5.25 -5.47 6.58
C ASN A 57 -4.33 -6.17 7.58
N ARG A 58 -3.01 -6.05 7.43
CA ARG A 58 -2.05 -6.64 8.37
C ARG A 58 -2.14 -6.01 9.76
N LEU A 59 -2.31 -4.69 9.84
CA LEU A 59 -2.48 -3.99 11.11
C LEU A 59 -3.75 -4.43 11.82
N LEU A 60 -4.88 -4.46 11.13
CA LEU A 60 -6.17 -4.90 11.70
C LEU A 60 -6.11 -6.36 12.15
N ALA A 61 -5.53 -7.24 11.36
CA ALA A 61 -5.35 -8.64 11.71
C ALA A 61 -4.43 -8.80 12.94
N GLY A 62 -3.38 -7.99 13.07
CA GLY A 62 -2.50 -7.95 14.23
C GLY A 62 -3.26 -7.57 15.50
N ILE A 63 -4.07 -6.51 15.45
CA ILE A 63 -4.91 -6.07 16.57
C ILE A 63 -5.90 -7.19 17.00
N ILE A 64 -6.50 -7.88 16.04
CA ILE A 64 -7.40 -8.99 16.34
C ILE A 64 -6.64 -10.14 17.01
N ALA A 65 -5.46 -10.50 16.50
CA ALA A 65 -4.62 -11.55 17.06
C ALA A 65 -4.22 -11.24 18.51
N GLU A 66 -3.81 -9.99 18.79
CA GLU A 66 -3.46 -9.52 20.11
C GLU A 66 -4.65 -9.56 21.06
N ASN A 67 -5.83 -9.10 20.63
CA ASN A 67 -7.04 -9.14 21.44
C ASN A 67 -7.43 -10.57 21.82
N VAL A 68 -7.40 -11.50 20.86
CA VAL A 68 -7.68 -12.92 21.11
C VAL A 68 -6.67 -13.52 22.09
N ALA A 69 -5.40 -13.14 21.96
CA ALA A 69 -4.34 -13.58 22.86
C ALA A 69 -4.53 -13.02 24.27
N VAL A 70 -4.77 -11.71 24.40
CA VAL A 70 -4.98 -11.03 25.69
C VAL A 70 -6.21 -11.60 26.42
N GLU A 71 -7.31 -11.83 25.74
CA GLU A 71 -8.50 -12.45 26.32
C GLU A 71 -8.19 -13.83 26.89
N ALA A 72 -7.43 -14.63 26.16
CA ALA A 72 -7.00 -15.95 26.64
C ALA A 72 -6.02 -15.87 27.83
N PHE A 73 -5.18 -14.82 27.88
CA PHE A 73 -4.25 -14.59 29.00
C PHE A 73 -4.95 -14.03 30.24
N ALA A 74 -5.95 -13.18 30.07
CA ALA A 74 -6.70 -12.56 31.15
C ALA A 74 -7.67 -13.54 31.86
N SER A 75 -8.00 -14.65 31.23
CA SER A 75 -8.83 -15.68 31.82
C SER A 75 -8.14 -16.27 33.06
N PRO A 76 -8.84 -16.37 34.20
CA PRO A 76 -8.30 -16.97 35.43
C PRO A 76 -7.89 -18.44 35.24
N ASN A 77 -8.61 -19.14 34.38
CA ASN A 77 -8.29 -20.51 34.01
C ASN A 77 -7.36 -20.56 32.79
N PRO A 78 -6.40 -21.50 32.76
CA PRO A 78 -5.62 -21.74 31.55
C PRO A 78 -6.56 -22.02 30.37
N PRO A 79 -6.25 -21.52 29.18
CA PRO A 79 -7.07 -21.80 28.01
C PRO A 79 -7.06 -23.30 27.71
N ASP A 80 -8.23 -23.81 27.34
CA ASP A 80 -8.38 -25.21 26.98
C ASP A 80 -7.39 -25.57 25.85
N ARG A 81 -6.79 -26.74 25.98
CA ARG A 81 -5.90 -27.29 24.95
C ARG A 81 -6.71 -27.61 23.69
N GLY A 82 -6.06 -27.43 22.54
CA GLY A 82 -6.66 -27.71 21.24
C GLY A 82 -7.01 -26.47 20.46
N LEU A 83 -7.94 -26.61 19.54
CA LEU A 83 -8.33 -25.59 18.58
C LEU A 83 -9.61 -24.87 19.05
N ALA A 84 -9.53 -23.55 19.11
CA ALA A 84 -10.69 -22.65 19.18
C ALA A 84 -10.71 -21.72 17.98
N GLN A 85 -11.87 -21.35 17.52
CA GLN A 85 -12.02 -20.43 16.38
C GLN A 85 -13.27 -19.55 16.57
N GLY A 86 -13.25 -18.40 15.92
CA GLY A 86 -14.37 -17.48 15.94
C GLY A 86 -14.31 -16.49 14.79
N VAL A 87 -15.31 -15.62 14.76
CA VAL A 87 -15.46 -14.59 13.73
C VAL A 87 -15.60 -13.24 14.42
N ILE A 88 -14.94 -12.24 13.86
CA ILE A 88 -15.00 -10.83 14.29
C ILE A 88 -15.27 -9.97 13.07
N ASP A 89 -16.25 -9.07 13.17
CA ASP A 89 -16.50 -8.04 12.18
C ASP A 89 -15.77 -6.75 12.62
N MET A 90 -14.78 -6.31 11.81
CA MET A 90 -13.97 -5.11 12.08
C MET A 90 -13.66 -4.36 10.79
N ALA A 91 -13.80 -3.04 10.82
CA ALA A 91 -13.59 -2.16 9.67
C ALA A 91 -14.37 -2.58 8.41
N GLY A 92 -15.64 -3.02 8.59
CA GLY A 92 -16.52 -3.47 7.51
C GLY A 92 -16.10 -4.79 6.86
N ARG A 93 -15.19 -5.52 7.46
CA ARG A 93 -14.68 -6.82 6.97
C ARG A 93 -14.92 -7.90 8.01
N ARG A 94 -15.16 -9.11 7.54
CA ARG A 94 -15.33 -10.30 8.38
C ARG A 94 -14.02 -11.05 8.48
N TRP A 95 -13.49 -11.16 9.70
CA TRP A 95 -12.24 -11.83 10.05
C TRP A 95 -12.54 -13.15 10.74
N THR A 96 -11.83 -14.19 10.38
CA THR A 96 -11.84 -15.47 11.10
C THR A 96 -10.55 -15.58 11.88
N TRP A 97 -10.65 -15.84 13.18
CA TRP A 97 -9.48 -16.16 13.99
C TRP A 97 -9.47 -17.63 14.39
N ARG A 98 -8.30 -18.15 14.57
CA ARG A 98 -8.03 -19.51 15.01
C ARG A 98 -6.96 -19.48 16.08
N ARG A 99 -7.22 -20.10 17.23
CA ARG A 99 -6.28 -20.24 18.33
C ARG A 99 -6.01 -21.70 18.58
N THR A 100 -4.74 -22.09 18.60
CA THR A 100 -4.31 -23.46 18.92
C THR A 100 -3.46 -23.42 20.18
N VAL A 101 -3.82 -24.20 21.19
CA VAL A 101 -3.05 -24.35 22.45
C VAL A 101 -2.43 -25.74 22.48
N SER A 102 -1.12 -25.79 22.55
CA SER A 102 -0.34 -27.04 22.58
C SER A 102 0.62 -27.07 23.78
N PRO A 103 0.92 -28.25 24.33
CA PRO A 103 1.97 -28.38 25.35
C PRO A 103 3.34 -28.04 24.75
N THR A 104 4.26 -27.62 25.61
CA THR A 104 5.68 -27.46 25.27
C THR A 104 6.49 -28.59 25.88
N ASP A 105 7.77 -28.69 25.51
CA ASP A 105 8.71 -29.64 26.11
C ASP A 105 9.04 -29.33 27.57
N GLN A 106 8.68 -28.13 28.06
CA GLN A 106 8.87 -27.71 29.44
C GLN A 106 7.56 -27.89 30.23
N PRO A 107 7.60 -28.65 31.36
CA PRO A 107 6.43 -28.79 32.24
C PRO A 107 5.94 -27.41 32.73
N GLY A 108 4.63 -27.22 32.77
CA GLY A 108 4.02 -25.97 33.23
C GLY A 108 3.92 -24.87 32.18
N LEU A 109 4.46 -25.06 30.96
CA LEU A 109 4.33 -24.09 29.88
C LEU A 109 3.42 -24.62 28.75
N VAL A 110 2.58 -23.76 28.24
CA VAL A 110 1.79 -24.01 27.03
C VAL A 110 2.11 -22.98 25.97
N ARG A 111 2.14 -23.45 24.74
CA ARG A 111 2.29 -22.61 23.54
C ARG A 111 0.91 -22.31 23.00
N MET A 112 0.68 -21.07 22.68
CA MET A 112 -0.54 -20.58 22.03
C MET A 112 -0.18 -19.94 20.70
N ASP A 113 -0.73 -20.47 19.63
CA ASP A 113 -0.64 -19.92 18.29
C ASP A 113 -1.99 -19.31 17.91
N VAL A 114 -2.01 -18.05 17.53
CA VAL A 114 -3.20 -17.34 17.05
C VAL A 114 -2.97 -16.96 15.61
N ALA A 115 -3.86 -17.37 14.72
CA ALA A 115 -3.86 -16.99 13.31
C ALA A 115 -5.14 -16.24 12.98
N VAL A 116 -5.03 -15.16 12.22
CA VAL A 116 -6.16 -14.35 11.75
C VAL A 116 -6.22 -14.38 10.24
N LEU A 117 -7.37 -14.72 9.72
CA LEU A 117 -7.62 -14.91 8.30
C LEU A 117 -8.65 -13.91 7.79
N LEU A 118 -8.38 -13.38 6.61
CA LEU A 118 -9.32 -12.60 5.81
C LEU A 118 -9.60 -13.37 4.52
N GLU A 119 -10.88 -13.66 4.25
CA GLU A 119 -11.31 -14.42 3.06
C GLU A 119 -10.56 -15.76 2.90
N GLY A 120 -10.34 -16.47 4.03
CA GLY A 120 -9.63 -17.75 4.05
C GLY A 120 -8.10 -17.67 3.91
N ARG A 121 -7.53 -16.46 3.76
CA ARG A 121 -6.09 -16.25 3.66
C ARG A 121 -5.54 -15.74 4.99
N GLU A 122 -4.52 -16.42 5.51
CA GLU A 122 -3.83 -15.96 6.72
C GLU A 122 -3.19 -14.59 6.48
N THR A 123 -3.56 -13.63 7.33
CA THR A 123 -3.14 -12.23 7.22
C THR A 123 -2.20 -11.84 8.36
N ALA A 124 -2.37 -12.41 9.55
CA ALA A 124 -1.47 -12.26 10.68
C ALA A 124 -1.44 -13.55 11.51
N ALA A 125 -0.31 -13.78 12.16
CA ALA A 125 -0.14 -14.85 13.15
C ALA A 125 0.68 -14.33 14.34
N LEU A 126 0.35 -14.84 15.53
CA LEU A 126 1.01 -14.51 16.79
C LEU A 126 1.26 -15.80 17.58
N THR A 127 2.48 -15.99 18.06
CA THR A 127 2.83 -17.12 18.94
C THR A 127 3.22 -16.60 20.31
N LEU A 128 2.66 -17.18 21.34
CA LEU A 128 2.90 -16.84 22.73
C LEU A 128 3.17 -18.11 23.55
N VAL A 129 3.87 -17.95 24.66
CA VAL A 129 4.07 -19.00 25.65
C VAL A 129 3.51 -18.50 26.98
N ARG A 130 2.72 -19.33 27.63
CA ARG A 130 2.10 -19.04 28.93
C ARG A 130 2.49 -20.08 29.95
N ASP A 131 2.79 -19.62 31.18
CA ASP A 131 2.85 -20.46 32.36
C ASP A 131 1.44 -20.88 32.80
N THR A 132 1.23 -22.15 33.04
CA THR A 132 -0.07 -22.68 33.50
C THR A 132 -0.25 -22.57 35.01
N GLY A 133 0.76 -22.05 35.72
CA GLY A 133 0.68 -21.83 37.15
C GLY A 133 0.60 -23.12 38.01
N ALA A 134 1.25 -24.17 37.51
CA ALA A 134 1.31 -25.46 38.22
C ALA A 134 2.31 -25.42 39.37
#